data_89434cbbe02e72a4d2b22063d17c26fd
#
_entry.id   89434cbbe02e72a4d2b22063d17c26fd
#
_cell.length_a   1.000
_cell.length_b   1.000
_cell.length_c   1.000
_cell.angle_alpha   90.00
_cell.angle_beta   90.00
_cell.angle_gamma   90.00
#
_symmetry.space_group_name_H-M   'P 1'
#
loop_
_entity.id
_entity.type
_entity.pdbx_description
1 polymer ?
#
loop_
_entity_poly.entity_id
_entity_poly.type
_entity_poly.pdbx_seq_one_letter_code
_entity_poly.pdbx_strand_id
1 'polypeptide(L)'
;MPDLSPEALSPFLRGSGLVFDHTTSTEVTGTIDAGPDHHTPWGVVHGGLYATAVESTTSVGASLAVADEKMFAVGLSNQTDFIRAHTRGRLHVKAWPIH
;
A
#
# COMPACT_ATOMS: atom_id res chain seq x y z
N MET A 1 -6.55 -8.26 -14.61
CA MET A 1 -6.02 -7.28 -13.65
C MET A 1 -7.17 -6.46 -13.08
N PRO A 2 -7.32 -6.37 -11.78
CA PRO A 2 -8.37 -5.53 -11.22
C PRO A 2 -8.10 -4.05 -11.51
N ASP A 3 -9.15 -3.26 -11.45
CA ASP A 3 -9.06 -1.81 -11.57
C ASP A 3 -8.48 -1.26 -10.25
N LEU A 4 -7.34 -0.59 -10.33
CA LEU A 4 -6.64 0.01 -9.19
C LEU A 4 -6.85 1.53 -9.10
N SER A 5 -7.77 2.09 -9.89
CA SER A 5 -8.12 3.50 -9.76
C SER A 5 -8.75 3.76 -8.38
N PRO A 6 -8.56 4.96 -7.80
CA PRO A 6 -9.11 5.26 -6.48
C PRO A 6 -10.61 4.97 -6.35
N GLU A 7 -11.38 5.23 -7.40
CA GLU A 7 -12.83 5.03 -7.39
C GLU A 7 -13.23 3.56 -7.29
N ALA A 8 -12.36 2.66 -7.75
CA ALA A 8 -12.63 1.22 -7.76
C ALA A 8 -12.20 0.53 -6.47
N LEU A 9 -11.40 1.19 -5.64
CA LEU A 9 -10.89 0.60 -4.41
C LEU A 9 -11.98 0.52 -3.34
N SER A 10 -11.81 -0.43 -2.41
CA SER A 10 -12.72 -0.56 -1.27
C SER A 10 -12.71 0.70 -0.40
N PRO A 11 -13.74 0.93 0.43
CA PRO A 11 -13.72 2.05 1.38
C PRO A 11 -12.49 2.05 2.28
N PHE A 12 -12.00 0.87 2.66
CA PHE A 12 -10.78 0.76 3.46
C PHE A 12 -9.58 1.36 2.74
N LEU A 13 -9.32 0.93 1.50
CA LEU A 13 -8.18 1.43 0.72
C LEU A 13 -8.37 2.89 0.31
N ARG A 14 -9.58 3.31 -0.02
CA ARG A 14 -9.86 4.73 -0.30
C ARG A 14 -9.56 5.60 0.91
N GLY A 15 -9.93 5.14 2.11
CA GLY A 15 -9.63 5.86 3.34
C GLY A 15 -8.12 6.01 3.59
N SER A 16 -7.32 5.03 3.16
CA SER A 16 -5.87 5.14 3.25
C SER A 16 -5.31 6.22 2.33
N GLY A 17 -6.01 6.55 1.25
CA GLY A 17 -5.54 7.50 0.25
C GLY A 17 -4.46 6.95 -0.68
N LEU A 18 -4.21 5.64 -0.65
CA LEU A 18 -3.18 5.04 -1.49
C LEU A 18 -3.55 5.15 -2.97
N VAL A 19 -2.62 5.72 -3.75
CA VAL A 19 -2.71 5.81 -5.20
C VAL A 19 -1.57 4.98 -5.78
N PHE A 20 -1.91 4.01 -6.64
CA PHE A 20 -0.91 3.21 -7.34
C PHE A 20 -0.40 3.99 -8.54
N ASP A 21 0.92 4.22 -8.62
CA ASP A 21 1.52 5.01 -9.69
C ASP A 21 2.09 4.11 -10.81
N HIS A 22 2.73 3.01 -10.43
CA HIS A 22 3.38 2.08 -11.36
C HIS A 22 3.14 0.66 -10.85
N THR A 23 2.63 -0.20 -11.72
CA THR A 23 2.26 -1.56 -11.32
C THR A 23 2.74 -2.56 -12.36
N THR A 24 3.78 -3.31 -12.01
CA THR A 24 4.29 -4.41 -12.81
C THR A 24 4.58 -5.61 -11.90
N SER A 25 4.94 -6.73 -12.49
CA SER A 25 5.31 -7.93 -11.71
C SER A 25 6.66 -7.78 -11.01
N THR A 26 7.46 -6.78 -11.35
CA THR A 26 8.79 -6.58 -10.80
C THR A 26 8.92 -5.32 -9.95
N GLU A 27 7.96 -4.41 -10.03
CA GLU A 27 7.98 -3.20 -9.23
C GLU A 27 6.57 -2.62 -9.13
N VAL A 28 6.19 -2.24 -7.92
CA VAL A 28 4.96 -1.49 -7.67
C VAL A 28 5.31 -0.27 -6.84
N THR A 29 4.85 0.90 -7.28
CA THR A 29 5.01 2.14 -6.52
C THR A 29 3.65 2.75 -6.24
N GLY A 30 3.58 3.50 -5.17
CA GLY A 30 2.37 4.24 -4.81
C GLY A 30 2.69 5.42 -3.91
N THR A 31 1.71 6.26 -3.72
CA THR A 31 1.81 7.43 -2.85
C THR A 31 0.58 7.55 -1.97
N ILE A 32 0.77 8.16 -0.80
CA ILE A 32 -0.30 8.56 0.10
C ILE A 32 -0.03 9.99 0.54
N ASP A 33 -1.02 10.87 0.44
CA ASP A 33 -0.96 12.16 1.09
C ASP A 33 -1.53 11.98 2.50
N ALA A 34 -0.63 11.79 3.48
CA ALA A 34 -1.02 11.56 4.86
C ALA A 34 -1.41 12.86 5.55
N GLY A 35 -2.39 12.79 6.41
CA GLY A 35 -2.90 13.94 7.13
C GLY A 35 -3.82 13.54 8.28
N PRO A 36 -4.62 14.51 8.80
CA PRO A 36 -5.45 14.28 9.97
C PRO A 36 -6.38 13.08 9.91
N ASP A 37 -6.87 12.71 8.72
CA ASP A 37 -7.75 11.55 8.54
C ASP A 37 -7.04 10.22 8.85
N HIS A 38 -5.72 10.24 8.95
CA HIS A 38 -4.90 9.05 9.20
C HIS A 38 -4.29 9.04 10.61
N HIS A 39 -4.71 9.96 11.48
CA HIS A 39 -4.07 10.13 12.77
C HIS A 39 -4.53 9.14 13.83
N THR A 40 -3.62 8.83 14.74
CA THR A 40 -3.95 8.23 16.02
C THR A 40 -4.59 9.28 16.93
N PRO A 41 -5.15 8.89 18.08
CA PRO A 41 -5.66 9.87 19.04
C PRO A 41 -4.62 10.90 19.51
N TRP A 42 -3.35 10.62 19.33
CA TRP A 42 -2.24 11.52 19.72
C TRP A 42 -1.80 12.48 18.61
N GLY A 43 -2.51 12.50 17.48
CA GLY A 43 -2.25 13.48 16.42
C GLY A 43 -1.07 13.18 15.52
N VAL A 44 -0.63 11.91 15.46
CA VAL A 44 0.39 11.45 14.52
C VAL A 44 -0.19 10.40 13.59
N VAL A 45 0.41 10.25 12.41
CA VAL A 45 -0.03 9.25 11.43
C VAL A 45 0.04 7.85 12.04
N HIS A 46 -1.07 7.13 11.90
CA HIS A 46 -1.18 5.77 12.42
C HIS A 46 -0.23 4.82 11.68
N GLY A 47 0.50 4.00 12.44
CA GLY A 47 1.42 3.02 11.84
C GLY A 47 0.74 2.03 10.91
N GLY A 48 -0.54 1.73 11.14
CA GLY A 48 -1.34 0.88 10.25
C GLY A 48 -1.44 1.41 8.83
N LEU A 49 -1.30 2.72 8.62
CA LEU A 49 -1.27 3.29 7.28
C LEU A 49 -0.04 2.81 6.51
N TYR A 50 1.12 2.83 7.14
CA TYR A 50 2.35 2.32 6.53
C TYR A 50 2.25 0.83 6.23
N ALA A 51 1.74 0.05 7.18
CA ALA A 51 1.57 -1.39 7.00
C ALA A 51 0.60 -1.69 5.86
N THR A 52 -0.47 -0.91 5.73
CA THR A 52 -1.44 -1.04 4.63
C THR A 52 -0.78 -0.76 3.28
N ALA A 53 0.01 0.32 3.20
CA ALA A 53 0.72 0.67 1.96
C ALA A 53 1.68 -0.45 1.53
N VAL A 54 2.46 -0.98 2.47
CA VAL A 54 3.40 -2.08 2.20
C VAL A 54 2.66 -3.34 1.77
N GLU A 55 1.61 -3.74 2.50
CA GLU A 55 0.82 -4.92 2.18
C GLU A 55 0.18 -4.82 0.79
N SER A 56 -0.44 -3.69 0.50
CA SER A 56 -1.19 -3.52 -0.76
C SER A 56 -0.27 -3.51 -1.97
N THR A 57 0.86 -2.78 -1.90
CA THR A 57 1.80 -2.73 -3.03
C THR A 57 2.49 -4.08 -3.26
N THR A 58 2.85 -4.77 -2.18
CA THR A 58 3.48 -6.08 -2.27
C THR A 58 2.52 -7.12 -2.85
N SER A 59 1.28 -7.13 -2.39
CA SER A 59 0.26 -8.09 -2.87
C SER A 59 -0.10 -7.85 -4.33
N VAL A 60 -0.15 -6.60 -4.78
CA VAL A 60 -0.41 -6.28 -6.19
C VAL A 60 0.74 -6.81 -7.05
N GLY A 61 1.99 -6.54 -6.69
CA GLY A 61 3.14 -7.01 -7.45
C GLY A 61 3.20 -8.54 -7.53
N ALA A 62 3.03 -9.22 -6.39
CA ALA A 62 3.03 -10.67 -6.34
C ALA A 62 1.88 -11.27 -7.15
N SER A 63 0.71 -10.63 -7.12
CA SER A 63 -0.46 -11.09 -7.91
C SER A 63 -0.21 -10.94 -9.40
N LEU A 64 0.44 -9.86 -9.82
CA LEU A 64 0.81 -9.68 -11.23
C LEU A 64 1.81 -10.74 -11.70
N ALA A 65 2.71 -11.16 -10.82
CA ALA A 65 3.69 -12.19 -11.15
C ALA A 65 3.05 -13.57 -11.43
N VAL A 66 1.86 -13.83 -10.88
CA VAL A 66 1.16 -15.13 -11.04
C VAL A 66 -0.15 -14.99 -11.80
N ALA A 67 -0.43 -13.84 -12.39
CA ALA A 67 -1.69 -13.58 -13.08
C ALA A 67 -1.91 -14.52 -14.27
N ASP A 68 -0.85 -14.86 -15.00
CA ASP A 68 -0.94 -15.79 -16.13
C ASP A 68 -1.36 -17.20 -15.70
N GLU A 69 -1.20 -17.53 -14.44
CA GLU A 69 -1.61 -18.81 -13.88
C GLU A 69 -3.04 -18.75 -13.30
N LYS A 70 -3.73 -17.64 -13.52
CA LYS A 70 -5.07 -17.36 -12.98
C LYS A 70 -5.10 -17.42 -11.46
N MET A 71 -4.02 -16.94 -10.83
CA MET A 71 -3.88 -16.86 -9.39
C MET A 71 -3.73 -15.41 -8.95
N PHE A 72 -3.93 -15.19 -7.67
CA PHE A 72 -3.60 -13.93 -7.03
C PHE A 72 -2.92 -14.21 -5.70
N ALA A 73 -2.18 -13.22 -5.20
CA ALA A 73 -1.47 -13.36 -3.94
C ALA A 73 -2.27 -12.76 -2.78
N VAL A 74 -2.10 -13.36 -1.61
CA VAL A 74 -2.60 -12.80 -0.35
C VAL A 74 -1.42 -12.71 0.61
N GLY A 75 -1.47 -11.71 1.50
CA GLY A 75 -0.42 -11.54 2.49
C GLY A 75 -0.44 -12.64 3.55
N LEU A 76 0.73 -13.15 3.87
CA LEU A 76 0.90 -14.12 4.94
C LEU A 76 1.48 -13.47 6.19
N SER A 77 2.43 -12.58 6.03
CA SER A 77 3.11 -11.91 7.13
C SER A 77 3.60 -10.55 6.68
N ASN A 78 3.45 -9.55 7.54
CA ASN A 78 3.93 -8.20 7.31
C ASN A 78 4.61 -7.72 8.58
N GLN A 79 5.93 -7.49 8.49
CA GLN A 79 6.68 -6.89 9.58
C GLN A 79 7.11 -5.49 9.15
N THR A 80 6.65 -4.48 9.88
CA THR A 80 6.92 -3.07 9.58
C THR A 80 7.43 -2.39 10.84
N ASP A 81 8.59 -1.74 10.73
CA ASP A 81 9.20 -1.02 11.84
C ASP A 81 8.94 0.49 11.68
N PHE A 82 8.45 1.12 12.75
CA PHE A 82 8.09 2.52 12.74
C PHE A 82 9.19 3.31 13.43
N ILE A 83 10.06 3.95 12.63
CA ILE A 83 11.27 4.56 13.13
C ILE A 83 11.06 6.02 13.51
N ARG A 84 10.09 6.70 12.87
CA ARG A 84 9.87 8.13 13.05
C ARG A 84 8.38 8.44 13.01
N ALA A 85 7.93 9.28 13.97
CA ALA A 85 6.56 9.78 13.94
C ALA A 85 6.40 10.85 12.85
N HIS A 86 5.22 10.89 12.24
CA HIS A 86 4.86 11.81 11.18
C HIS A 86 3.49 12.42 11.49
N THR A 87 3.29 13.68 11.15
CA THR A 87 1.98 14.32 11.31
C THR A 87 1.25 14.50 9.98
N ARG A 88 1.97 14.70 8.91
CA ARG A 88 1.42 14.84 7.57
C ARG A 88 2.54 14.77 6.54
N GLY A 89 2.16 14.71 5.27
CA GLY A 89 3.09 14.78 4.15
C GLY A 89 2.87 13.66 3.17
N ARG A 90 3.55 13.74 2.03
CA ARG A 90 3.48 12.71 1.01
C ARG A 90 4.37 11.55 1.39
N LEU A 91 3.77 10.36 1.45
CA LEU A 91 4.47 9.10 1.65
C LEU A 91 4.64 8.41 0.30
N HIS A 92 5.81 7.85 0.08
CA HIS A 92 6.10 7.06 -1.11
C HIS A 92 6.33 5.62 -0.67
N VAL A 93 5.73 4.68 -1.40
CA VAL A 93 5.94 3.26 -1.17
C VAL A 93 6.42 2.61 -2.45
N LYS A 94 7.36 1.68 -2.32
CA LYS A 94 7.91 0.92 -3.43
C LYS A 94 8.09 -0.52 -2.99
N ALA A 95 7.61 -1.44 -3.81
CA ALA A 95 7.74 -2.87 -3.57
C ALA A 95 8.38 -3.54 -4.78
N TRP A 96 9.28 -4.47 -4.52
CA TRP A 96 9.91 -5.30 -5.56
C TRP A 96 10.22 -6.68 -4.97
N PRO A 97 10.26 -7.73 -5.81
CA PRO A 97 10.55 -9.07 -5.30
C PRO A 97 12.03 -9.22 -4.96
N ILE A 98 12.32 -10.05 -3.96
CA ILE A 98 13.68 -10.41 -3.61
C ILE A 98 14.13 -11.63 -4.42
N HIS A 99 13.21 -12.52 -4.68
CA HIS A 99 13.44 -13.69 -5.56
C HIS A 99 12.13 -14.35 -6.01
#